data_c9e4a23926cdc090fc94daff088e193f
#
_entry.id   c9e4a23926cdc090fc94daff088e193f
#
_cell.length_a   1.000
_cell.length_b   1.000
_cell.length_c   1.000
_cell.angle_alpha   90.00
_cell.angle_beta   90.00
_cell.angle_gamma   90.00
#
_symmetry.space_group_name_H-M   'P 1'
#
loop_
_entity.id
_entity.type
_entity.pdbx_description
1 polymer ?
#
loop_
_entity_poly.entity_id
_entity_poly.type
_entity_poly.pdbx_seq_one_letter_code
_entity_poly.pdbx_strand_id
1 'polypeptide(L)'
;VSDKNKNGLDAGTIAGIDSIGVEASTDIEKALSTEADCVNYTPLASLRLGEDPDLDKKNIIMLLRKGFNVVTTVGFLYPKAFGEDFANEIEDACIEGGVSLHGTGIAPGWLSDLMPLTMSGMSEEINEVVVTESSEFSYYPSEEIVFDTMLMGKSLDQYNQEAGRYENWLGGLFKEAIYLIADGIGSKIINVDESIDLITAEQDYKIAAGVVEKGKISGQRRKWTGNCE
;
A
#
# COMPACT_ATOMS: atom_id res chain seq x y z
N VAL A 1 0.87 -4.57 18.04
CA VAL A 1 -0.42 -4.53 17.33
C VAL A 1 -1.15 -3.22 17.64
N SER A 2 -1.85 -2.63 16.67
CA SER A 2 -2.67 -1.43 16.87
C SER A 2 -4.06 -1.73 17.44
N ASP A 3 -4.60 -2.92 17.15
CA ASP A 3 -5.90 -3.37 17.63
C ASP A 3 -5.83 -3.73 19.12
N LYS A 4 -6.52 -2.95 19.96
CA LYS A 4 -6.59 -3.15 21.41
C LYS A 4 -7.20 -4.48 21.81
N ASN A 5 -8.08 -5.06 21.00
CA ASN A 5 -8.71 -6.36 21.25
C ASN A 5 -7.72 -7.52 21.12
N LYS A 6 -6.60 -7.31 20.46
CA LYS A 6 -5.53 -8.31 20.29
C LYS A 6 -4.46 -8.22 21.38
N ASN A 7 -4.50 -7.19 22.22
CA ASN A 7 -3.52 -7.02 23.29
C ASN A 7 -3.62 -8.15 24.31
N GLY A 8 -2.48 -8.77 24.63
CA GLY A 8 -2.39 -9.90 25.54
C GLY A 8 -2.73 -11.27 24.93
N LEU A 9 -3.16 -11.32 23.67
CA LEU A 9 -3.41 -12.59 22.98
C LEU A 9 -2.11 -13.15 22.39
N ASP A 10 -2.02 -14.47 22.32
CA ASP A 10 -0.92 -15.14 21.65
C ASP A 10 -0.92 -14.86 20.14
N ALA A 11 0.23 -14.51 19.58
CA ALA A 11 0.35 -14.11 18.16
C ALA A 11 0.05 -15.28 17.21
N GLY A 12 0.38 -16.52 17.58
CA GLY A 12 0.02 -17.72 16.81
C GLY A 12 -1.50 -17.89 16.76
N THR A 13 -2.17 -17.74 17.90
CA THR A 13 -3.63 -17.81 18.00
C THR A 13 -4.29 -16.72 17.13
N ILE A 14 -3.77 -15.48 17.16
CA ILE A 14 -4.25 -14.39 16.30
C ILE A 14 -4.07 -14.74 14.80
N ALA A 15 -3.01 -15.42 14.45
CA ALA A 15 -2.71 -15.86 13.08
C ALA A 15 -3.46 -17.12 12.66
N GLY A 16 -4.26 -17.75 13.54
CA GLY A 16 -5.01 -18.96 13.25
C GLY A 16 -4.15 -20.24 13.24
N ILE A 17 -3.01 -20.22 13.91
CA ILE A 17 -2.13 -21.38 14.12
C ILE A 17 -2.02 -21.71 15.61
N ASP A 18 -1.30 -22.77 15.95
CA ASP A 18 -1.02 -23.12 17.37
C ASP A 18 -0.31 -21.99 18.09
N SER A 19 -0.51 -21.94 19.42
CA SER A 19 0.17 -20.95 20.27
C SER A 19 1.69 -21.08 20.15
N ILE A 20 2.35 -19.93 19.93
CA ILE A 20 3.81 -19.83 19.80
C ILE A 20 4.48 -19.20 21.02
N GLY A 21 3.70 -18.86 22.07
CA GLY A 21 4.21 -18.25 23.29
C GLY A 21 4.63 -16.78 23.15
N VAL A 22 4.25 -16.10 22.05
CA VAL A 22 4.53 -14.68 21.81
C VAL A 22 3.25 -13.88 22.01
N GLU A 23 3.23 -13.02 23.03
CA GLU A 23 2.11 -12.15 23.36
C GLU A 23 2.08 -10.91 22.48
N ALA A 24 0.95 -10.65 21.83
CA ALA A 24 0.71 -9.40 21.11
C ALA A 24 0.54 -8.24 22.10
N SER A 25 1.22 -7.14 21.86
CA SER A 25 1.18 -5.96 22.74
C SER A 25 0.83 -4.69 21.93
N THR A 26 0.06 -3.80 22.58
CA THR A 26 -0.16 -2.42 22.10
C THR A 26 0.85 -1.45 22.73
N ASP A 27 1.71 -1.92 23.61
CA ASP A 27 2.76 -1.12 24.25
C ASP A 27 3.96 -0.98 23.29
N ILE A 28 4.12 0.22 22.73
CA ILE A 28 5.17 0.52 21.77
C ILE A 28 6.56 0.49 22.41
N GLU A 29 6.70 0.91 23.68
CA GLU A 29 7.99 0.89 24.38
C GLU A 29 8.46 -0.53 24.62
N LYS A 30 7.53 -1.42 25.00
CA LYS A 30 7.82 -2.87 25.11
C LYS A 30 8.24 -3.44 23.75
N ALA A 31 7.57 -3.09 22.67
CA ALA A 31 7.93 -3.54 21.32
C ALA A 31 9.32 -3.03 20.91
N LEU A 32 9.62 -1.75 21.13
CA LEU A 32 10.90 -1.12 20.79
C LEU A 32 12.08 -1.60 21.66
N SER A 33 11.82 -2.19 22.83
CA SER A 33 12.84 -2.81 23.70
C SER A 33 13.18 -4.25 23.31
N THR A 34 12.45 -4.82 22.34
CA THR A 34 12.71 -6.18 21.85
C THR A 34 13.96 -6.16 20.97
N GLU A 35 14.89 -7.06 21.23
CA GLU A 35 16.06 -7.25 20.36
C GLU A 35 15.59 -7.89 19.04
N ALA A 36 15.75 -7.16 17.94
CA ALA A 36 15.38 -7.60 16.61
C ALA A 36 16.21 -6.89 15.54
N ASP A 37 16.54 -7.60 14.47
CA ASP A 37 17.29 -7.05 13.33
C ASP A 37 16.39 -6.29 12.34
N CYS A 38 15.10 -6.61 12.33
CA CYS A 38 14.15 -6.08 11.36
C CYS A 38 12.74 -5.99 11.92
N VAL A 39 12.04 -4.94 11.55
CA VAL A 39 10.61 -4.75 11.80
C VAL A 39 9.83 -4.92 10.50
N ASN A 40 8.85 -5.81 10.50
CA ASN A 40 7.85 -5.90 9.45
C ASN A 40 6.69 -4.96 9.80
N TYR A 41 6.69 -3.77 9.19
CA TYR A 41 5.70 -2.72 9.42
C TYR A 41 4.56 -2.83 8.39
N THR A 42 3.50 -3.55 8.75
CA THR A 42 2.38 -3.87 7.85
C THR A 42 1.01 -3.53 8.45
N PRO A 43 0.79 -2.32 8.97
CA PRO A 43 -0.54 -1.89 9.43
C PRO A 43 -1.47 -1.62 8.23
N LEU A 44 -2.72 -1.33 8.53
CA LEU A 44 -3.56 -0.60 7.58
C LEU A 44 -3.02 0.84 7.46
N ALA A 45 -2.83 1.32 6.25
CA ALA A 45 -2.25 2.64 6.02
C ALA A 45 -3.06 3.75 6.72
N SER A 46 -2.39 4.62 7.46
CA SER A 46 -3.01 5.68 8.25
C SER A 46 -3.83 6.66 7.40
N LEU A 47 -3.32 7.00 6.22
CA LEU A 47 -4.01 7.85 5.25
C LEU A 47 -5.37 7.25 4.83
N ARG A 48 -5.42 5.92 4.63
CA ARG A 48 -6.65 5.20 4.32
C ARG A 48 -7.68 5.27 5.46
N LEU A 49 -7.23 5.18 6.70
CA LEU A 49 -8.09 5.22 7.89
C LEU A 49 -8.55 6.64 8.24
N GLY A 50 -7.99 7.66 7.57
CA GLY A 50 -8.30 9.07 7.85
C GLY A 50 -7.67 9.59 9.14
N GLU A 51 -6.60 8.96 9.57
CA GLU A 51 -5.72 9.40 10.63
C GLU A 51 -4.75 10.49 10.13
N ASP A 52 -3.75 10.85 10.92
CA ASP A 52 -2.66 11.72 10.49
C ASP A 52 -1.99 11.11 9.25
N PRO A 53 -1.99 11.78 8.09
CA PRO A 53 -1.43 11.24 6.85
C PRO A 53 0.07 10.97 6.96
N ASP A 54 0.77 11.62 7.89
CA ASP A 54 2.19 11.42 8.13
C ASP A 54 2.49 10.36 9.20
N LEU A 55 1.48 9.74 9.79
CA LEU A 55 1.68 8.81 10.91
C LEU A 55 2.57 7.63 10.54
N ASP A 56 2.36 7.02 9.37
CA ASP A 56 3.20 5.91 8.91
C ASP A 56 4.64 6.36 8.71
N LYS A 57 4.86 7.53 8.08
CA LYS A 57 6.21 8.11 7.91
C LYS A 57 6.88 8.35 9.28
N LYS A 58 6.17 8.97 10.22
CA LYS A 58 6.69 9.23 11.59
C LYS A 58 7.08 7.94 12.30
N ASN A 59 6.25 6.90 12.21
CA ASN A 59 6.52 5.61 12.80
C ASN A 59 7.74 4.94 12.17
N ILE A 60 7.84 4.95 10.84
CA ILE A 60 8.98 4.37 10.12
C ILE A 60 10.27 5.10 10.47
N ILE A 61 10.29 6.43 10.45
CA ILE A 61 11.46 7.25 10.83
C ILE A 61 11.89 6.94 12.28
N MET A 62 10.92 6.82 13.21
CA MET A 62 11.21 6.46 14.58
C MET A 62 11.90 5.08 14.68
N LEU A 63 11.40 4.08 13.96
CA LEU A 63 11.97 2.73 13.93
C LEU A 63 13.39 2.73 13.34
N LEU A 64 13.60 3.43 12.23
CA LEU A 64 14.91 3.57 11.58
C LEU A 64 15.91 4.21 12.53
N ARG A 65 15.58 5.35 13.16
CA ARG A 65 16.45 6.03 14.14
C ARG A 65 16.74 5.21 15.38
N LYS A 66 15.89 4.24 15.72
CA LYS A 66 16.13 3.27 16.80
C LYS A 66 17.08 2.14 16.39
N GLY A 67 17.49 2.06 15.13
CA GLY A 67 18.42 1.06 14.63
C GLY A 67 17.76 -0.21 14.11
N PHE A 68 16.47 -0.18 13.76
CA PHE A 68 15.79 -1.31 13.13
C PHE A 68 15.78 -1.18 11.62
N ASN A 69 16.14 -2.22 10.88
CA ASN A 69 15.76 -2.32 9.48
C ASN A 69 14.23 -2.42 9.40
N VAL A 70 13.63 -1.81 8.38
CA VAL A 70 12.17 -1.82 8.22
C VAL A 70 11.79 -2.36 6.85
N VAL A 71 10.89 -3.34 6.83
CA VAL A 71 10.18 -3.78 5.62
C VAL A 71 8.72 -3.38 5.78
N THR A 72 8.15 -2.77 4.74
CA THR A 72 6.77 -2.25 4.81
C THR A 72 5.98 -2.49 3.54
N THR A 73 4.65 -2.61 3.68
CA THR A 73 3.69 -2.73 2.57
C THR A 73 2.74 -1.53 2.47
N VAL A 74 2.98 -0.46 3.25
CA VAL A 74 2.12 0.73 3.24
C VAL A 74 2.58 1.82 2.27
N GLY A 75 3.42 1.49 1.33
CA GLY A 75 4.10 2.40 0.40
C GLY A 75 5.61 2.44 0.67
N PHE A 76 6.24 3.60 0.41
CA PHE A 76 7.69 3.80 0.55
C PHE A 76 8.52 2.93 -0.41
N LEU A 77 7.95 2.59 -1.55
CA LEU A 77 8.64 1.89 -2.65
C LEU A 77 9.67 2.81 -3.30
N TYR A 78 9.29 4.06 -3.50
CA TYR A 78 10.12 5.09 -4.12
C TYR A 78 9.81 6.46 -3.52
N PRO A 79 10.34 6.78 -2.33
CA PRO A 79 10.06 8.03 -1.61
C PRO A 79 10.29 9.31 -2.42
N LYS A 80 11.21 9.31 -3.39
CA LYS A 80 11.46 10.45 -4.29
C LYS A 80 10.25 10.87 -5.12
N ALA A 81 9.28 9.97 -5.32
CA ALA A 81 8.02 10.32 -5.97
C ALA A 81 7.24 11.44 -5.26
N PHE A 82 7.49 11.63 -3.95
CA PHE A 82 6.88 12.67 -3.13
C PHE A 82 7.78 13.91 -2.93
N GLY A 83 8.95 13.92 -3.56
CA GLY A 83 9.93 15.01 -3.54
C GLY A 83 11.19 14.69 -2.73
N GLU A 84 12.23 15.45 -3.01
CA GLU A 84 13.56 15.25 -2.40
C GLU A 84 13.53 15.42 -0.87
N ASP A 85 12.80 16.41 -0.35
CA ASP A 85 12.72 16.62 1.11
C ASP A 85 12.11 15.41 1.83
N PHE A 86 11.07 14.80 1.23
CA PHE A 86 10.46 13.59 1.78
C PHE A 86 11.43 12.40 1.76
N ALA A 87 12.17 12.22 0.66
CA ALA A 87 13.16 11.16 0.52
C ALA A 87 14.33 11.35 1.46
N ASN A 88 14.86 12.57 1.56
CA ASN A 88 16.00 12.91 2.41
C ASN A 88 15.70 12.67 3.89
N GLU A 89 14.50 13.01 4.37
CA GLU A 89 14.10 12.77 5.77
C GLU A 89 14.19 11.28 6.14
N ILE A 90 13.83 10.39 5.20
CA ILE A 90 13.89 8.93 5.38
C ILE A 90 15.35 8.45 5.28
N GLU A 91 16.10 8.96 4.31
CA GLU A 91 17.51 8.61 4.11
C GLU A 91 18.35 9.01 5.33
N ASP A 92 18.15 10.21 5.85
CA ASP A 92 18.80 10.68 7.07
C ASP A 92 18.50 9.76 8.26
N ALA A 93 17.26 9.32 8.41
CA ALA A 93 16.88 8.38 9.46
C ALA A 93 17.55 7.01 9.30
N CYS A 94 17.72 6.52 8.07
CA CYS A 94 18.45 5.29 7.77
C CYS A 94 19.95 5.45 8.12
N ILE A 95 20.55 6.58 7.77
CA ILE A 95 21.96 6.89 8.06
C ILE A 95 22.18 7.00 9.57
N GLU A 96 21.34 7.76 10.28
CA GLU A 96 21.42 7.94 11.73
C GLU A 96 21.33 6.60 12.48
N GLY A 97 20.44 5.70 12.04
CA GLY A 97 20.25 4.38 12.66
C GLY A 97 21.22 3.30 12.15
N GLY A 98 21.94 3.54 11.06
CA GLY A 98 22.81 2.54 10.39
C GLY A 98 22.03 1.37 9.81
N VAL A 99 20.82 1.61 9.29
CA VAL A 99 19.84 0.60 8.84
C VAL A 99 19.21 0.96 7.51
N SER A 100 18.32 0.12 7.02
CA SER A 100 17.68 0.27 5.72
C SER A 100 16.14 0.19 5.82
N LEU A 101 15.48 0.90 4.90
CA LEU A 101 14.05 0.78 4.63
C LEU A 101 13.83 0.05 3.30
N HIS A 102 12.89 -0.88 3.26
CA HIS A 102 12.41 -1.53 2.04
C HIS A 102 10.88 -1.50 1.96
N GLY A 103 10.36 -0.68 1.05
CA GLY A 103 8.96 -0.74 0.63
C GLY A 103 8.75 -1.93 -0.31
N THR A 104 7.68 -2.70 -0.12
CA THR A 104 7.38 -3.88 -0.92
C THR A 104 5.88 -4.13 -1.00
N GLY A 105 5.48 -5.13 -1.77
CA GLY A 105 4.09 -5.55 -1.97
C GLY A 105 3.98 -6.49 -3.16
N ILE A 106 2.75 -6.72 -3.60
CA ILE A 106 2.49 -7.47 -4.84
C ILE A 106 2.24 -6.50 -5.99
N ALA A 107 1.29 -5.57 -5.82
CA ALA A 107 0.94 -4.56 -6.81
C ALA A 107 0.40 -3.30 -6.09
N PRO A 108 1.23 -2.26 -5.92
CA PRO A 108 2.65 -2.17 -6.29
C PRO A 108 3.59 -2.88 -5.29
N GLY A 109 4.86 -3.03 -5.68
CA GLY A 109 5.95 -3.62 -4.91
C GLY A 109 6.67 -4.78 -5.60
N TRP A 110 6.02 -5.41 -6.60
CA TRP A 110 6.61 -6.44 -7.42
C TRP A 110 6.08 -6.42 -8.85
N LEU A 111 4.78 -6.72 -9.06
CA LEU A 111 4.20 -6.90 -10.40
C LEU A 111 4.13 -5.59 -11.19
N SER A 112 3.85 -4.49 -10.53
CA SER A 112 3.66 -3.19 -11.18
C SER A 112 4.93 -2.36 -11.33
N ASP A 113 6.05 -2.80 -10.77
CA ASP A 113 7.29 -2.03 -10.73
C ASP A 113 8.56 -2.86 -10.93
N LEU A 114 8.97 -3.67 -9.95
CA LEU A 114 10.23 -4.41 -10.02
C LEU A 114 10.28 -5.44 -11.15
N MET A 115 9.17 -6.11 -11.44
CA MET A 115 9.12 -7.10 -12.53
C MET A 115 9.27 -6.43 -13.90
N PRO A 116 8.48 -5.40 -14.29
CA PRO A 116 8.69 -4.72 -15.56
C PRO A 116 10.06 -4.06 -15.64
N LEU A 117 10.59 -3.49 -14.55
CA LEU A 117 11.93 -2.94 -14.52
C LEU A 117 13.01 -4.00 -14.75
N THR A 118 12.87 -5.18 -14.13
CA THR A 118 13.79 -6.31 -14.38
C THR A 118 13.73 -6.76 -15.82
N MET A 119 12.52 -6.85 -16.39
CA MET A 119 12.32 -7.27 -17.78
C MET A 119 12.81 -6.23 -18.80
N SER A 120 12.85 -4.95 -18.44
CA SER A 120 13.33 -3.86 -19.31
C SER A 120 14.76 -4.07 -19.79
N GLY A 121 15.60 -4.75 -18.99
CA GLY A 121 16.96 -5.11 -19.36
C GLY A 121 17.10 -6.06 -20.57
N MET A 122 15.99 -6.63 -21.06
CA MET A 122 15.95 -7.45 -22.28
C MET A 122 15.61 -6.65 -23.54
N SER A 123 15.33 -5.35 -23.40
CA SER A 123 14.93 -4.46 -24.50
C SER A 123 16.08 -3.52 -24.84
N GLU A 124 16.35 -3.35 -26.14
CA GLU A 124 17.37 -2.39 -26.63
C GLU A 124 16.85 -0.95 -26.56
N GLU A 125 15.54 -0.77 -26.78
CA GLU A 125 14.83 0.52 -26.74
C GLU A 125 13.47 0.33 -26.08
N ILE A 126 13.10 1.26 -25.21
CA ILE A 126 11.83 1.25 -24.51
C ILE A 126 11.10 2.55 -24.79
N ASN A 127 9.98 2.43 -25.53
CA ASN A 127 9.12 3.57 -25.86
C ASN A 127 7.93 3.68 -24.91
N GLU A 128 7.49 2.56 -24.35
CA GLU A 128 6.35 2.50 -23.44
C GLU A 128 6.48 1.29 -22.51
N VAL A 129 6.09 1.46 -21.25
CA VAL A 129 5.90 0.37 -20.29
C VAL A 129 4.44 0.33 -19.89
N VAL A 130 3.75 -0.76 -20.19
CA VAL A 130 2.34 -0.95 -19.81
C VAL A 130 2.22 -2.16 -18.91
N VAL A 131 1.69 -1.94 -17.71
CA VAL A 131 1.34 -3.01 -16.77
C VAL A 131 -0.16 -3.02 -16.59
N THR A 132 -0.77 -4.16 -16.82
CA THR A 132 -2.21 -4.35 -16.60
C THR A 132 -2.43 -5.44 -15.56
N GLU A 133 -3.14 -5.09 -14.50
CA GLU A 133 -3.61 -6.02 -13.50
C GLU A 133 -5.12 -6.18 -13.61
N SER A 134 -5.59 -7.42 -13.52
CA SER A 134 -7.01 -7.74 -13.42
C SER A 134 -7.22 -8.67 -12.24
N SER A 135 -7.93 -8.19 -11.24
CA SER A 135 -8.16 -8.90 -9.98
C SER A 135 -9.65 -9.12 -9.77
N GLU A 136 -10.01 -10.32 -9.33
CA GLU A 136 -11.36 -10.66 -8.93
C GLU A 136 -11.49 -10.65 -7.41
N PHE A 137 -12.48 -9.90 -6.90
CA PHE A 137 -12.71 -9.75 -5.47
C PHE A 137 -13.90 -10.57 -4.95
N SER A 138 -14.55 -11.40 -5.79
CA SER A 138 -15.67 -12.22 -5.35
C SER A 138 -15.30 -13.24 -4.27
N TYR A 139 -14.05 -13.67 -4.24
CA TYR A 139 -13.51 -14.62 -3.24
C TYR A 139 -12.84 -13.94 -2.03
N TYR A 140 -12.73 -12.60 -2.03
CA TYR A 140 -12.06 -11.88 -0.96
C TYR A 140 -12.98 -11.73 0.25
N PRO A 141 -12.62 -12.27 1.43
CA PRO A 141 -13.57 -12.40 2.54
C PRO A 141 -13.67 -11.16 3.44
N SER A 142 -12.79 -10.19 3.29
CA SER A 142 -12.78 -9.00 4.15
C SER A 142 -13.83 -7.98 3.70
N GLU A 143 -14.90 -7.84 4.49
CA GLU A 143 -15.92 -6.81 4.31
C GLU A 143 -15.29 -5.41 4.34
N GLU A 144 -14.39 -5.15 5.28
CA GLU A 144 -13.69 -3.88 5.42
C GLU A 144 -12.91 -3.48 4.16
N ILE A 145 -12.21 -4.43 3.54
CA ILE A 145 -11.46 -4.15 2.31
C ILE A 145 -12.43 -3.92 1.14
N VAL A 146 -13.41 -4.79 0.95
CA VAL A 146 -14.30 -4.76 -0.22
C VAL A 146 -15.26 -3.56 -0.16
N PHE A 147 -15.95 -3.36 0.98
CA PHE A 147 -17.03 -2.38 1.07
C PHE A 147 -16.59 -1.02 1.62
N ASP A 148 -15.63 -1.00 2.57
CA ASP A 148 -15.24 0.27 3.22
C ASP A 148 -13.96 0.87 2.60
N THR A 149 -13.05 0.04 2.06
CA THR A 149 -11.85 0.53 1.40
C THR A 149 -12.08 0.73 -0.09
N MET A 150 -12.49 -0.32 -0.80
CA MET A 150 -12.69 -0.28 -2.25
C MET A 150 -14.04 0.33 -2.65
N LEU A 151 -14.91 0.57 -1.67
CA LEU A 151 -16.23 1.19 -1.85
C LEU A 151 -17.14 0.41 -2.80
N MET A 152 -16.93 -0.91 -2.96
CA MET A 152 -17.87 -1.78 -3.67
C MET A 152 -19.20 -1.85 -2.89
N GLY A 153 -20.30 -2.07 -3.58
CA GLY A 153 -21.62 -2.03 -2.96
C GLY A 153 -22.17 -0.63 -2.64
N LYS A 154 -21.38 0.43 -2.79
CA LYS A 154 -21.85 1.81 -2.64
C LYS A 154 -22.61 2.27 -3.89
N SER A 155 -23.48 3.28 -3.75
CA SER A 155 -23.99 4.02 -4.90
C SER A 155 -22.95 4.97 -5.45
N LEU A 156 -23.13 5.48 -6.67
CA LEU A 156 -22.24 6.49 -7.24
C LEU A 156 -22.15 7.76 -6.37
N ASP A 157 -23.28 8.18 -5.78
CA ASP A 157 -23.30 9.35 -4.90
C ASP A 157 -22.50 9.12 -3.61
N GLN A 158 -22.62 7.93 -3.00
CA GLN A 158 -21.84 7.55 -1.83
C GLN A 158 -20.35 7.47 -2.17
N TYR A 159 -20.01 6.86 -3.31
CA TYR A 159 -18.63 6.80 -3.78
C TYR A 159 -18.03 8.19 -3.90
N ASN A 160 -18.70 9.11 -4.58
CA ASN A 160 -18.20 10.49 -4.78
C ASN A 160 -17.97 11.25 -3.46
N GLN A 161 -18.67 10.88 -2.38
CA GLN A 161 -18.49 11.48 -1.06
C GLN A 161 -17.34 10.88 -0.26
N GLU A 162 -17.09 9.58 -0.45
CA GLU A 162 -16.19 8.80 0.40
C GLU A 162 -14.83 8.49 -0.27
N ALA A 163 -14.76 8.55 -1.62
CA ALA A 163 -13.62 8.06 -2.39
C ALA A 163 -12.29 8.78 -2.16
N GLY A 164 -12.30 10.07 -1.78
CA GLY A 164 -11.10 10.89 -1.81
C GLY A 164 -9.91 10.34 -0.99
N ARG A 165 -10.15 9.69 0.16
CA ARG A 165 -9.07 9.07 0.95
C ARG A 165 -8.48 7.84 0.25
N TYR A 166 -9.35 7.00 -0.30
CA TYR A 166 -8.96 5.80 -1.02
C TYR A 166 -8.18 6.16 -2.29
N GLU A 167 -8.66 7.15 -3.03
CA GLU A 167 -8.01 7.65 -4.25
C GLU A 167 -6.64 8.24 -3.94
N ASN A 168 -6.53 9.09 -2.92
CA ASN A 168 -5.26 9.67 -2.51
C ASN A 168 -4.24 8.61 -2.07
N TRP A 169 -4.67 7.63 -1.29
CA TRP A 169 -3.81 6.54 -0.85
C TRP A 169 -3.35 5.67 -2.02
N LEU A 170 -4.29 5.19 -2.83
CA LEU A 170 -4.00 4.30 -3.95
C LEU A 170 -3.18 5.01 -5.04
N GLY A 171 -3.55 6.25 -5.37
CA GLY A 171 -2.81 7.09 -6.31
C GLY A 171 -1.37 7.32 -5.88
N GLY A 172 -1.14 7.52 -4.58
CA GLY A 172 0.21 7.63 -4.01
C GLY A 172 1.05 6.38 -4.26
N LEU A 173 0.50 5.19 -4.00
CA LEU A 173 1.20 3.92 -4.20
C LEU A 173 1.60 3.70 -5.67
N PHE A 174 0.68 3.91 -6.61
CA PHE A 174 0.98 3.72 -8.04
C PHE A 174 1.86 4.84 -8.61
N LYS A 175 1.80 6.05 -8.04
CA LYS A 175 2.75 7.10 -8.35
C LYS A 175 4.18 6.67 -8.04
N GLU A 176 4.43 6.07 -6.88
CA GLU A 176 5.75 5.53 -6.53
C GLU A 176 6.25 4.51 -7.57
N ALA A 177 5.40 3.56 -7.98
CA ALA A 177 5.75 2.55 -8.99
C ALA A 177 6.12 3.19 -10.35
N ILE A 178 5.36 4.19 -10.80
CA ILE A 178 5.62 4.91 -12.05
C ILE A 178 6.96 5.64 -12.00
N TYR A 179 7.24 6.36 -10.91
CA TYR A 179 8.51 7.07 -10.74
C TYR A 179 9.69 6.12 -10.64
N LEU A 180 9.54 4.99 -9.96
CA LEU A 180 10.57 3.95 -9.85
C LEU A 180 10.93 3.37 -11.22
N ILE A 181 9.91 3.04 -12.04
CA ILE A 181 10.15 2.55 -13.40
C ILE A 181 10.86 3.60 -14.25
N ALA A 182 10.34 4.83 -14.25
CA ALA A 182 10.90 5.90 -15.07
C ALA A 182 12.36 6.18 -14.73
N ASP A 183 12.70 6.32 -13.44
CA ASP A 183 14.08 6.52 -12.99
C ASP A 183 14.97 5.33 -13.37
N GLY A 184 14.46 4.10 -13.16
CA GLY A 184 15.21 2.88 -13.47
C GLY A 184 15.53 2.67 -14.96
N ILE A 185 14.72 3.24 -15.87
CA ILE A 185 15.00 3.22 -17.33
C ILE A 185 15.66 4.53 -17.82
N GLY A 186 16.04 5.43 -16.90
CA GLY A 186 16.72 6.68 -17.22
C GLY A 186 15.84 7.78 -17.79
N SER A 187 14.54 7.74 -17.56
CA SER A 187 13.55 8.73 -18.00
C SER A 187 13.08 9.61 -16.85
N LYS A 188 12.53 10.79 -17.15
CA LYS A 188 11.99 11.71 -16.15
C LYS A 188 10.51 11.91 -16.33
N ILE A 189 9.76 11.80 -15.23
CA ILE A 189 8.32 12.06 -15.21
C ILE A 189 8.06 13.57 -15.27
N ILE A 190 7.22 13.98 -16.23
CA ILE A 190 6.68 15.35 -16.33
C ILE A 190 5.45 15.48 -15.46
N ASN A 191 4.49 14.55 -15.60
CA ASN A 191 3.26 14.47 -14.84
C ASN A 191 2.74 13.04 -14.78
N VAL A 192 1.87 12.78 -13.81
CA VAL A 192 1.10 11.54 -13.71
C VAL A 192 -0.38 11.89 -13.81
N ASP A 193 -1.05 11.33 -14.81
CA ASP A 193 -2.49 11.46 -15.00
C ASP A 193 -3.20 10.23 -14.41
N GLU A 194 -4.38 10.44 -13.83
CA GLU A 194 -5.23 9.37 -13.31
C GLU A 194 -6.62 9.41 -13.97
N SER A 195 -7.15 8.23 -14.28
CA SER A 195 -8.54 8.07 -14.72
C SER A 195 -9.19 6.88 -14.03
N ILE A 196 -10.49 7.01 -13.77
CA ILE A 196 -11.29 6.01 -13.06
C ILE A 196 -12.59 5.80 -13.80
N ASP A 197 -12.88 4.54 -14.15
CA ASP A 197 -14.18 4.11 -14.64
C ASP A 197 -14.83 3.21 -13.58
N LEU A 198 -16.04 3.53 -13.17
CA LEU A 198 -16.82 2.73 -12.22
C LEU A 198 -17.81 1.85 -12.97
N ILE A 199 -17.89 0.59 -12.56
CA ILE A 199 -18.79 -0.41 -13.13
C ILE A 199 -19.85 -0.73 -12.10
N THR A 200 -21.12 -0.67 -12.48
CA THR A 200 -22.25 -0.99 -11.62
C THR A 200 -22.78 -2.40 -11.88
N ALA A 201 -23.27 -3.04 -10.83
CA ALA A 201 -23.83 -4.38 -10.89
C ALA A 201 -25.11 -4.44 -11.74
N GLU A 202 -25.19 -5.36 -12.69
CA GLU A 202 -26.38 -5.59 -13.53
C GLU A 202 -27.46 -6.37 -12.79
N GLN A 203 -27.07 -7.11 -11.74
CA GLN A 203 -27.93 -7.90 -10.86
C GLN A 203 -27.29 -7.98 -9.47
N ASP A 204 -27.95 -8.57 -8.50
CA ASP A 204 -27.35 -8.84 -7.19
C ASP A 204 -26.28 -9.91 -7.31
N TYR A 205 -25.07 -9.62 -6.80
CA TYR A 205 -23.96 -10.57 -6.74
C TYR A 205 -23.68 -10.97 -5.30
N LYS A 206 -23.73 -12.27 -5.02
CA LYS A 206 -23.25 -12.82 -3.75
C LYS A 206 -21.75 -13.08 -3.86
N ILE A 207 -20.98 -12.47 -2.98
CA ILE A 207 -19.54 -12.60 -2.89
C ILE A 207 -19.13 -13.04 -1.48
N ALA A 208 -17.88 -13.41 -1.27
CA ALA A 208 -17.42 -13.89 0.03
C ALA A 208 -17.58 -12.83 1.15
N ALA A 209 -17.42 -11.55 0.81
CA ALA A 209 -17.59 -10.42 1.75
C ALA A 209 -19.07 -10.03 1.99
N GLY A 210 -20.06 -10.57 1.23
CA GLY A 210 -21.46 -10.18 1.39
C GLY A 210 -22.23 -10.12 0.08
N VAL A 211 -23.04 -9.07 -0.12
CA VAL A 211 -23.85 -8.88 -1.32
C VAL A 211 -23.60 -7.51 -1.92
N VAL A 212 -23.34 -7.49 -3.22
CA VAL A 212 -23.35 -6.26 -4.04
C VAL A 212 -24.68 -6.21 -4.77
N GLU A 213 -25.54 -5.27 -4.38
CA GLU A 213 -26.88 -5.13 -4.95
C GLU A 213 -26.83 -4.56 -6.37
N LYS A 214 -27.82 -4.86 -7.17
CA LYS A 214 -28.02 -4.29 -8.50
C LYS A 214 -27.95 -2.75 -8.49
N GLY A 215 -27.20 -2.18 -9.44
CA GLY A 215 -27.01 -0.72 -9.57
C GLY A 215 -25.96 -0.12 -8.64
N LYS A 216 -25.40 -0.92 -7.74
CA LYS A 216 -24.27 -0.52 -6.90
C LYS A 216 -22.94 -0.78 -7.61
N ILE A 217 -21.86 -0.14 -7.16
CA ILE A 217 -20.52 -0.34 -7.70
C ILE A 217 -20.08 -1.78 -7.47
N SER A 218 -19.75 -2.47 -8.54
CA SER A 218 -19.30 -3.87 -8.56
C SER A 218 -17.88 -4.02 -9.11
N GLY A 219 -17.30 -2.95 -9.66
CA GLY A 219 -15.95 -2.96 -10.21
C GLY A 219 -15.43 -1.56 -10.47
N GLN A 220 -14.12 -1.48 -10.61
CA GLN A 220 -13.40 -0.25 -10.91
C GLN A 220 -12.32 -0.55 -11.94
N ARG A 221 -12.17 0.31 -12.94
CA ARG A 221 -11.00 0.34 -13.81
C ARG A 221 -10.24 1.61 -13.51
N ARG A 222 -9.01 1.49 -13.06
CA ARG A 222 -8.13 2.61 -12.78
C ARG A 222 -6.95 2.59 -13.73
N LYS A 223 -6.53 3.76 -14.16
CA LYS A 223 -5.35 3.93 -14.99
C LYS A 223 -4.55 5.12 -14.47
N TRP A 224 -3.28 4.88 -14.22
CA TRP A 224 -2.28 5.91 -13.97
C TRP A 224 -1.32 5.94 -15.13
N THR A 225 -1.02 7.11 -15.65
CA THR A 225 -0.14 7.30 -16.81
C THR A 225 0.93 8.30 -16.45
N GLY A 226 2.17 7.84 -16.40
CA GLY A 226 3.34 8.71 -16.29
C GLY A 226 3.75 9.20 -17.67
N ASN A 227 3.72 10.50 -17.89
CA ASN A 227 4.22 11.12 -19.11
C ASN A 227 5.68 11.51 -18.90
N CYS A 228 6.55 11.05 -19.78
CA CYS A 228 8.00 11.24 -19.68
C CYS A 228 8.51 12.27 -20.71
N GLU A 229 9.72 12.81 -20.44
CA GLU A 229 10.47 13.64 -21.39
C GLU A 229 10.91 12.82 -22.60
#